data_6fa6571b365b9aec568e3ab44e6a842e
#
_entry.id   6fa6571b365b9aec568e3ab44e6a842e
#
_cell.length_a   1.000
_cell.length_b   1.000
_cell.length_c   1.000
_cell.angle_alpha   90.00
_cell.angle_beta   90.00
_cell.angle_gamma   90.00
#
_symmetry.space_group_name_H-M   'P 1'
#
loop_
_entity.id
_entity.type
_entity.pdbx_description
1 polymer ?
#
loop_
_entity_poly.entity_id
_entity_poly.type
_entity_poly.pdbx_seq_one_letter_code
_entity_poly.pdbx_strand_id
1 'polypeptide(L)'
;MANTTSGTTTFDKTFAIDEIVEEAHERIGLQNVAGYQLKSARRSLNILFQEWGNRGVHLWKVKLAKVPLVEGQAEYNFASDSENFPEDVSDVLEAYYRNNSTTTAPEDIALTKIDRSQYSQTPNKLAKGTPSQYYVERKLNPSIFLYTTPSSSVSSTTTPSNFQFCFYYLAKIQDVGSYSNTSD
;
A
#
# COMPACT_ATOMS: atom_id res chain seq x y z
N MET A 1 9.14 -4.83 -34.19
CA MET A 1 8.29 -6.01 -34.44
C MET A 1 8.23 -6.84 -33.16
N ALA A 2 7.04 -7.14 -32.67
CA ALA A 2 6.91 -8.05 -31.54
C ALA A 2 7.34 -9.46 -31.97
N ASN A 3 8.11 -10.14 -31.15
CA ASN A 3 8.48 -11.53 -31.39
C ASN A 3 7.23 -12.40 -31.16
N THR A 4 6.65 -12.92 -32.22
CA THR A 4 5.44 -13.76 -32.19
C THR A 4 5.74 -15.26 -32.13
N THR A 5 7.02 -15.65 -32.01
CA THR A 5 7.44 -17.05 -32.18
C THR A 5 7.65 -17.80 -30.87
N SER A 6 7.68 -17.15 -29.71
CA SER A 6 7.81 -17.81 -28.41
C SER A 6 7.27 -16.95 -27.28
N GLY A 7 6.45 -17.54 -26.44
CA GLY A 7 5.95 -16.92 -25.23
C GLY A 7 4.79 -15.94 -25.44
N THR A 8 4.41 -15.26 -24.39
CA THR A 8 3.37 -14.24 -24.38
C THR A 8 3.92 -12.91 -24.89
N THR A 9 3.08 -12.06 -25.47
CA THR A 9 3.44 -10.70 -25.89
C THR A 9 3.59 -9.73 -24.70
N THR A 10 3.26 -10.19 -23.50
CA THR A 10 3.43 -9.44 -22.25
C THR A 10 4.83 -9.65 -21.70
N PHE A 11 5.44 -8.59 -21.16
CA PHE A 11 6.73 -8.67 -20.47
C PHE A 11 6.62 -9.23 -19.05
N ASP A 12 5.39 -9.47 -18.58
CA ASP A 12 5.11 -10.03 -17.26
C ASP A 12 5.39 -11.54 -17.27
N LYS A 13 6.30 -11.94 -16.42
CA LYS A 13 6.58 -13.36 -16.16
C LYS A 13 5.76 -13.79 -14.96
N THR A 14 4.67 -14.48 -15.21
CA THR A 14 3.86 -15.09 -14.15
C THR A 14 4.35 -16.52 -13.92
N PHE A 15 5.06 -16.72 -12.81
CA PHE A 15 5.37 -18.05 -12.32
C PHE A 15 4.36 -18.42 -11.23
N ALA A 16 3.68 -19.53 -11.38
CA ALA A 16 2.90 -20.09 -10.28
C ALA A 16 3.85 -20.51 -9.16
N ILE A 17 3.50 -20.19 -7.93
CA ILE A 17 4.35 -20.51 -6.77
C ILE A 17 4.55 -22.02 -6.66
N ASP A 18 3.54 -22.78 -7.02
CA ASP A 18 3.60 -24.25 -7.03
C ASP A 18 4.66 -24.77 -8.01
N GLU A 19 4.76 -24.19 -9.21
CA GLU A 19 5.80 -24.53 -10.19
C GLU A 19 7.22 -24.26 -9.65
N ILE A 20 7.39 -23.12 -8.94
CA ILE A 20 8.68 -22.81 -8.33
C ILE A 20 9.04 -23.82 -7.25
N VAL A 21 8.06 -24.22 -6.45
CA VAL A 21 8.25 -25.21 -5.37
C VAL A 21 8.53 -26.61 -5.97
N GLU A 22 7.80 -26.99 -7.01
CA GLU A 22 8.04 -28.26 -7.71
C GLU A 22 9.44 -28.31 -8.32
N GLU A 23 9.87 -27.27 -9.03
CA GLU A 23 11.22 -27.18 -9.57
C GLU A 23 12.28 -27.25 -8.46
N ALA A 24 12.05 -26.59 -7.32
CA ALA A 24 12.98 -26.67 -6.19
C ALA A 24 13.12 -28.09 -5.65
N HIS A 25 12.01 -28.87 -5.62
CA HIS A 25 12.05 -30.26 -5.19
C HIS A 25 12.72 -31.17 -6.23
N GLU A 26 12.47 -30.93 -7.52
CA GLU A 26 13.17 -31.67 -8.59
C GLU A 26 14.69 -31.47 -8.54
N ARG A 27 15.17 -30.26 -8.26
CA ARG A 27 16.60 -29.97 -8.12
C ARG A 27 17.26 -30.69 -6.97
N ILE A 28 16.53 -31.06 -5.93
CA ILE A 28 17.03 -31.89 -4.81
C ILE A 28 16.76 -33.39 -5.01
N GLY A 29 16.22 -33.81 -6.18
CA GLY A 29 15.99 -35.18 -6.56
C GLY A 29 14.68 -35.80 -6.07
N LEU A 30 13.73 -35.00 -5.62
CA LEU A 30 12.40 -35.46 -5.23
C LEU A 30 11.43 -35.32 -6.42
N GLN A 31 11.08 -36.44 -7.05
CA GLN A 31 10.22 -36.45 -8.23
C GLN A 31 8.70 -36.39 -7.91
N ASN A 32 8.31 -36.79 -6.71
CA ASN A 32 6.91 -36.76 -6.29
C ASN A 32 6.73 -35.92 -5.04
N VAL A 33 6.13 -34.75 -5.18
CA VAL A 33 5.89 -33.83 -4.08
C VAL A 33 4.53 -34.11 -3.45
N ALA A 34 4.49 -34.52 -2.19
CA ALA A 34 3.25 -34.72 -1.47
C ALA A 34 2.65 -33.39 -0.98
N GLY A 35 1.32 -33.32 -0.86
CA GLY A 35 0.62 -32.08 -0.47
C GLY A 35 1.09 -31.47 0.86
N TYR A 36 1.59 -32.27 1.83
CA TYR A 36 2.17 -31.73 3.08
C TYR A 36 3.51 -31.04 2.84
N GLN A 37 4.28 -31.46 1.83
CA GLN A 37 5.56 -30.84 1.45
C GLN A 37 5.31 -29.47 0.80
N LEU A 38 4.30 -29.36 -0.08
CA LEU A 38 3.87 -28.08 -0.64
C LEU A 38 3.43 -27.11 0.45
N LYS A 39 2.66 -27.55 1.45
CA LYS A 39 2.27 -26.71 2.60
C LYS A 39 3.47 -26.24 3.41
N SER A 40 4.46 -27.13 3.62
CA SER A 40 5.68 -26.76 4.33
C SER A 40 6.51 -25.74 3.56
N ALA A 41 6.67 -25.93 2.24
CA ALA A 41 7.40 -25.01 1.38
C ALA A 41 6.74 -23.63 1.33
N ARG A 42 5.42 -23.55 1.21
CA ARG A 42 4.67 -22.29 1.25
C ARG A 42 4.84 -21.55 2.58
N ARG A 43 4.81 -22.28 3.69
CA ARG A 43 5.09 -21.69 5.02
C ARG A 43 6.49 -21.10 5.08
N SER A 44 7.49 -21.83 4.57
CA SER A 44 8.88 -21.35 4.51
C SER A 44 9.01 -20.11 3.64
N LEU A 45 8.31 -20.04 2.50
CA LEU A 45 8.28 -18.85 1.64
C LEU A 45 7.65 -17.65 2.37
N ASN A 46 6.55 -17.84 3.10
CA ASN A 46 5.93 -16.76 3.86
C ASN A 46 6.86 -16.22 4.95
N ILE A 47 7.58 -17.09 5.64
CA ILE A 47 8.59 -16.68 6.63
C ILE A 47 9.73 -15.91 5.95
N LEU A 48 10.20 -16.38 4.79
CA LEU A 48 11.25 -15.71 4.02
C LEU A 48 10.80 -14.31 3.56
N PHE A 49 9.57 -14.16 3.08
CA PHE A 49 9.03 -12.86 2.67
C PHE A 49 8.92 -11.89 3.84
N GLN A 50 8.54 -12.37 5.02
CA GLN A 50 8.54 -11.53 6.23
C GLN A 50 9.96 -11.12 6.63
N GLU A 51 10.92 -12.04 6.52
CA GLU A 51 12.33 -11.74 6.78
C GLU A 51 12.87 -10.70 5.81
N TRP A 52 12.58 -10.82 4.52
CA TRP A 52 12.95 -9.82 3.53
C TRP A 52 12.33 -8.45 3.82
N GLY A 53 11.06 -8.44 4.22
CA GLY A 53 10.40 -7.22 4.68
C GLY A 53 11.14 -6.55 5.83
N ASN A 54 11.58 -7.32 6.82
CA ASN A 54 12.33 -6.81 7.97
C ASN A 54 13.75 -6.36 7.62
N ARG A 55 14.38 -6.96 6.62
CA ARG A 55 15.73 -6.57 6.12
C ARG A 55 15.71 -5.35 5.22
N GLY A 56 14.56 -4.76 4.94
CA GLY A 56 14.44 -3.55 4.14
C GLY A 56 14.51 -3.77 2.63
N VAL A 57 14.18 -4.96 2.14
CA VAL A 57 14.06 -5.24 0.71
C VAL A 57 12.71 -4.70 0.22
N HIS A 58 12.67 -3.44 -0.22
CA HIS A 58 11.41 -2.71 -0.44
C HIS A 58 11.20 -2.19 -1.86
N LEU A 59 12.15 -2.36 -2.78
CA LEU A 59 12.15 -1.66 -4.08
C LEU A 59 10.85 -1.80 -4.88
N TRP A 60 10.23 -2.98 -4.87
CA TRP A 60 8.97 -3.23 -5.59
C TRP A 60 7.72 -3.02 -4.74
N LYS A 61 7.89 -2.63 -3.48
CA LYS A 61 6.80 -2.46 -2.52
C LYS A 61 6.34 -1.02 -2.37
N VAL A 62 7.03 -0.06 -2.98
CA VAL A 62 6.63 1.34 -2.89
C VAL A 62 5.48 1.58 -3.85
N LYS A 63 4.34 1.97 -3.30
CA LYS A 63 3.12 2.29 -4.03
C LYS A 63 2.67 3.70 -3.71
N LEU A 64 1.90 4.30 -4.62
CA LEU A 64 1.25 5.61 -4.43
C LEU A 64 -0.23 5.39 -4.17
N ALA A 65 -0.72 5.89 -3.05
CA ALA A 65 -2.14 5.98 -2.75
C ALA A 65 -2.64 7.41 -2.96
N LYS A 66 -3.89 7.54 -3.39
CA LYS A 66 -4.59 8.82 -3.58
C LYS A 66 -5.94 8.72 -2.90
N VAL A 67 -6.16 9.53 -1.89
CA VAL A 67 -7.35 9.51 -1.07
C VAL A 67 -8.06 10.85 -1.16
N PRO A 68 -9.36 10.90 -1.42
CA PRO A 68 -10.10 12.15 -1.42
C PRO A 68 -10.08 12.80 -0.03
N LEU A 69 -9.87 14.10 0.03
CA LEU A 69 -9.98 14.85 1.26
C LEU A 69 -11.45 15.15 1.58
N VAL A 70 -11.86 14.81 2.78
CA VAL A 70 -13.22 15.04 3.30
C VAL A 70 -13.19 16.17 4.31
N GLU A 71 -14.14 17.12 4.21
CA GLU A 71 -14.22 18.23 5.16
C GLU A 71 -14.42 17.74 6.60
N GLY A 72 -13.61 18.24 7.51
CA GLY A 72 -13.70 17.93 8.93
C GLY A 72 -13.12 16.57 9.32
N GLN A 73 -12.64 15.78 8.37
CA GLN A 73 -12.01 14.49 8.67
C GLN A 73 -10.53 14.70 8.94
N ALA A 74 -10.15 14.56 10.21
CA ALA A 74 -8.75 14.65 10.64
C ALA A 74 -8.05 13.30 10.64
N GLU A 75 -8.78 12.21 10.90
CA GLU A 75 -8.27 10.86 10.98
C GLU A 75 -8.72 10.01 9.78
N TYR A 76 -7.77 9.31 9.17
CA TYR A 76 -8.00 8.35 8.10
C TYR A 76 -7.48 6.99 8.55
N ASN A 77 -8.40 6.03 8.72
CA ASN A 77 -8.09 4.71 9.23
C ASN A 77 -7.98 3.69 8.10
N PHE A 78 -6.86 2.96 8.02
CA PHE A 78 -6.59 1.98 6.97
C PHE A 78 -7.56 0.78 6.96
N ALA A 79 -8.21 0.48 8.09
CA ALA A 79 -9.12 -0.65 8.19
C ALA A 79 -10.59 -0.29 7.95
N SER A 80 -11.02 0.93 8.32
CA SER A 80 -12.42 1.35 8.23
C SER A 80 -12.74 2.14 6.97
N ASP A 81 -11.75 2.83 6.40
CA ASP A 81 -11.90 3.64 5.20
C ASP A 81 -11.41 2.88 3.95
N SER A 82 -11.60 1.55 3.94
CA SER A 82 -11.05 0.61 2.95
C SER A 82 -11.39 0.92 1.50
N GLU A 83 -12.48 1.63 1.24
CA GLU A 83 -12.87 2.00 -0.14
C GLU A 83 -11.86 2.96 -0.79
N ASN A 84 -11.12 3.73 0.00
CA ASN A 84 -10.16 4.73 -0.46
C ASN A 84 -8.74 4.52 0.07
N PHE A 85 -8.56 3.70 1.10
CA PHE A 85 -7.27 3.41 1.71
C PHE A 85 -6.80 2.00 1.39
N PRO A 86 -5.53 1.82 0.98
CA PRO A 86 -4.98 0.49 0.78
C PRO A 86 -4.80 -0.25 2.12
N GLU A 87 -5.27 -1.49 2.19
CA GLU A 87 -5.16 -2.33 3.39
C GLU A 87 -3.73 -2.84 3.63
N ASP A 88 -2.91 -2.83 2.57
CA ASP A 88 -1.57 -3.39 2.57
C ASP A 88 -0.47 -2.42 3.05
N VAL A 89 -0.84 -1.32 3.70
CA VAL A 89 0.13 -0.33 4.18
C VAL A 89 0.95 -0.86 5.34
N SER A 90 2.27 -0.84 5.19
CA SER A 90 3.25 -1.13 6.25
C SER A 90 3.79 0.15 6.89
N ASP A 91 4.24 1.10 6.08
CA ASP A 91 4.70 2.42 6.53
C ASP A 91 4.45 3.47 5.45
N VAL A 92 4.30 4.73 5.88
CA VAL A 92 4.14 5.88 4.99
C VAL A 92 5.48 6.62 4.91
N LEU A 93 6.00 6.74 3.70
CA LEU A 93 7.29 7.38 3.43
C LEU A 93 7.14 8.89 3.34
N GLU A 94 6.40 9.33 2.34
CA GLU A 94 6.20 10.73 2.00
C GLU A 94 4.74 10.98 1.67
N ALA A 95 4.27 12.20 1.89
CA ALA A 95 2.92 12.58 1.57
C ALA A 95 2.84 14.02 1.07
N TYR A 96 1.86 14.27 0.22
CA TYR A 96 1.56 15.58 -0.30
C TYR A 96 0.05 15.77 -0.48
N TYR A 97 -0.36 16.99 -0.43
CA TYR A 97 -1.70 17.44 -0.79
C TYR A 97 -1.73 17.79 -2.27
N ARG A 98 -2.70 17.28 -3.00
CA ARG A 98 -2.90 17.57 -4.42
C ARG A 98 -4.17 18.36 -4.65
N ASN A 99 -4.05 19.49 -5.33
CA ASN A 99 -5.14 20.29 -5.80
C ASN A 99 -5.31 20.10 -7.32
N ASN A 100 -6.39 19.42 -7.73
CA ASN A 100 -6.76 19.19 -9.11
C ASN A 100 -7.90 20.14 -9.57
N SER A 101 -8.16 21.23 -8.86
CA SER A 101 -9.25 22.17 -9.24
C SER A 101 -9.02 22.83 -10.59
N THR A 102 -7.77 22.92 -11.02
CA THR A 102 -7.39 23.36 -12.36
C THR A 102 -7.01 22.12 -13.19
N THR A 103 -7.80 21.81 -14.21
CA THR A 103 -7.61 20.62 -15.06
C THR A 103 -6.30 20.61 -15.86
N THR A 104 -5.66 21.77 -16.00
CA THR A 104 -4.47 21.94 -16.84
C THR A 104 -3.15 21.68 -16.11
N ALA A 105 -3.08 21.89 -14.81
CA ALA A 105 -1.87 21.65 -14.01
C ALA A 105 -2.25 21.38 -12.54
N PRO A 106 -2.18 20.13 -12.06
CA PRO A 106 -2.37 19.85 -10.64
C PRO A 106 -1.24 20.50 -9.83
N GLU A 107 -1.61 21.07 -8.69
CA GLU A 107 -0.66 21.65 -7.73
C GLU A 107 -0.42 20.67 -6.59
N ASP A 108 0.82 20.29 -6.38
CA ASP A 108 1.22 19.37 -5.32
C ASP A 108 1.98 20.14 -4.23
N ILE A 109 1.49 20.06 -2.99
CA ILE A 109 2.09 20.70 -1.82
C ILE A 109 2.56 19.60 -0.86
N ALA A 110 3.86 19.53 -0.60
CA ALA A 110 4.44 18.55 0.30
C ALA A 110 3.96 18.76 1.74
N LEU A 111 3.63 17.66 2.42
CA LEU A 111 3.24 17.66 3.82
C LEU A 111 4.42 17.22 4.69
N THR A 112 4.57 17.89 5.85
CA THR A 112 5.62 17.55 6.80
C THR A 112 5.18 16.40 7.70
N LYS A 113 5.96 15.31 7.73
CA LYS A 113 5.76 14.23 8.70
C LYS A 113 6.15 14.67 10.08
N ILE A 114 5.25 14.56 11.04
CA ILE A 114 5.50 14.86 12.46
C ILE A 114 5.44 13.59 13.30
N ASP A 115 6.11 13.63 14.44
CA ASP A 115 6.09 12.53 15.38
C ASP A 115 4.90 12.63 16.37
N ARG A 116 4.71 11.58 17.18
CA ARG A 116 3.65 11.51 18.18
C ARG A 116 3.76 12.63 19.21
N SER A 117 4.97 13.00 19.61
CA SER A 117 5.21 14.02 20.62
C SER A 117 4.78 15.39 20.09
N GLN A 118 5.20 15.74 18.88
CA GLN A 118 4.82 16.97 18.20
C GLN A 118 3.30 17.06 17.98
N TYR A 119 2.67 15.96 17.52
CA TYR A 119 1.23 15.91 17.36
C TYR A 119 0.49 16.09 18.69
N SER A 120 1.02 15.51 19.78
CA SER A 120 0.41 15.63 21.13
C SER A 120 0.45 17.08 21.66
N GLN A 121 1.47 17.85 21.30
CA GLN A 121 1.64 19.25 21.71
C GLN A 121 0.74 20.21 20.92
N THR A 122 0.11 19.76 19.84
CA THR A 122 -0.80 20.58 19.05
C THR A 122 -2.06 20.92 19.85
N PRO A 123 -2.31 22.22 20.17
CA PRO A 123 -3.37 22.59 21.11
C PRO A 123 -4.78 22.38 20.54
N ASN A 124 -4.98 22.61 19.23
CA ASN A 124 -6.26 22.41 18.57
C ASN A 124 -6.11 21.48 17.36
N LYS A 125 -6.33 20.18 17.59
CA LYS A 125 -6.19 19.16 16.55
C LYS A 125 -7.28 19.20 15.47
N LEU A 126 -8.39 19.90 15.74
CA LEU A 126 -9.53 20.03 14.81
C LEU A 126 -9.56 21.39 14.12
N ALA A 127 -8.47 22.16 14.19
CA ALA A 127 -8.36 23.41 13.45
C ALA A 127 -8.52 23.14 11.96
N LYS A 128 -9.52 23.78 11.34
CA LYS A 128 -9.82 23.61 9.90
C LYS A 128 -8.91 24.51 9.05
N GLY A 129 -8.41 23.95 7.96
CA GLY A 129 -7.56 24.69 7.02
C GLY A 129 -7.06 23.79 5.90
N THR A 130 -6.02 24.25 5.20
CA THR A 130 -5.28 23.40 4.26
C THR A 130 -4.32 22.52 5.04
N PRO A 131 -4.34 21.19 4.86
CA PRO A 131 -3.41 20.30 5.51
C PRO A 131 -1.96 20.68 5.22
N SER A 132 -1.11 20.72 6.26
CA SER A 132 0.30 21.03 6.14
C SER A 132 1.22 19.98 6.78
N GLN A 133 0.69 19.22 7.71
CA GLN A 133 1.43 18.20 8.44
C GLN A 133 0.62 16.90 8.52
N TYR A 134 1.31 15.80 8.71
CA TYR A 134 0.65 14.51 8.96
C TYR A 134 1.41 13.70 10.00
N TYR A 135 0.66 12.91 10.77
CA TYR A 135 1.16 11.97 11.75
C TYR A 135 0.65 10.57 11.46
N VAL A 136 1.51 9.57 11.47
CA VAL A 136 1.15 8.16 11.27
C VAL A 136 1.15 7.46 12.61
N GLU A 137 -0.02 7.02 13.06
CA GLU A 137 -0.15 6.20 14.25
C GLU A 137 -0.03 4.72 13.90
N ARG A 138 1.07 4.10 14.36
CA ARG A 138 1.36 2.69 14.14
C ARG A 138 0.72 1.83 15.23
N LYS A 139 -0.45 1.30 14.93
CA LYS A 139 -1.18 0.32 15.76
C LYS A 139 -1.53 -0.90 14.90
N LEU A 140 -2.30 -1.84 15.46
CA LEU A 140 -2.81 -2.99 14.71
C LEU A 140 -3.58 -2.56 13.46
N ASN A 141 -4.43 -1.55 13.60
CA ASN A 141 -5.08 -0.83 12.50
C ASN A 141 -4.47 0.58 12.44
N PRO A 142 -3.48 0.81 11.58
CA PRO A 142 -2.81 2.10 11.48
C PRO A 142 -3.77 3.21 11.05
N SER A 143 -3.50 4.43 11.50
CA SER A 143 -4.24 5.63 11.10
C SER A 143 -3.28 6.74 10.70
N ILE A 144 -3.72 7.60 9.77
CA ILE A 144 -3.03 8.86 9.46
C ILE A 144 -3.90 10.00 10.00
N PHE A 145 -3.24 10.90 10.72
CA PHE A 145 -3.86 12.14 11.17
C PHE A 145 -3.30 13.29 10.36
N LEU A 146 -4.19 14.11 9.81
CA LEU A 146 -3.83 15.34 9.12
C LEU A 146 -3.95 16.53 10.07
N TYR A 147 -3.00 17.43 9.99
CA TYR A 147 -3.03 18.73 10.63
C TYR A 147 -2.61 19.83 9.62
N THR A 148 -3.41 20.82 9.35
CA THR A 148 -4.77 21.10 9.80
C THR A 148 -5.81 20.14 9.18
N THR A 149 -6.96 20.01 9.83
CA THR A 149 -8.09 19.25 9.31
C THR A 149 -8.64 19.95 8.04
N PRO A 150 -8.93 19.19 6.96
CA PRO A 150 -9.44 19.79 5.72
C PRO A 150 -10.66 20.69 5.95
N SER A 151 -10.61 21.90 5.43
CA SER A 151 -11.77 22.82 5.39
C SER A 151 -12.61 22.60 4.14
N SER A 152 -13.76 23.23 4.07
CA SER A 152 -14.65 23.18 2.88
C SER A 152 -13.98 23.69 1.60
N SER A 153 -12.98 24.58 1.72
CA SER A 153 -12.25 25.12 0.57
C SER A 153 -11.23 24.15 -0.03
N VAL A 154 -10.85 23.09 0.71
CA VAL A 154 -9.86 22.08 0.29
C VAL A 154 -10.40 20.65 0.39
N SER A 155 -11.70 20.52 0.43
CA SER A 155 -12.40 19.24 0.37
C SER A 155 -13.37 19.25 -0.81
N SER A 156 -13.67 18.09 -1.34
CA SER A 156 -14.63 17.97 -2.43
C SER A 156 -15.52 16.77 -2.21
N THR A 157 -16.82 16.97 -2.36
CA THR A 157 -17.82 15.90 -2.38
C THR A 157 -18.04 15.35 -3.78
N THR A 158 -17.37 15.92 -4.80
CA THR A 158 -17.47 15.47 -6.20
C THR A 158 -16.52 14.32 -6.49
N THR A 159 -16.94 13.39 -7.33
CA THR A 159 -16.13 12.28 -7.79
C THR A 159 -15.78 12.49 -9.28
N PRO A 160 -14.48 12.56 -9.67
CA PRO A 160 -13.28 12.49 -8.81
C PRO A 160 -13.09 13.75 -7.96
N SER A 161 -12.57 13.58 -6.76
CA SER A 161 -12.30 14.68 -5.85
C SER A 161 -11.22 15.60 -6.41
N ASN A 162 -11.48 16.91 -6.40
CA ASN A 162 -10.49 17.91 -6.81
C ASN A 162 -9.34 18.03 -5.82
N PHE A 163 -9.54 17.57 -4.59
CA PHE A 163 -8.56 17.67 -3.52
C PHE A 163 -8.24 16.29 -2.97
N GLN A 164 -6.99 15.90 -3.04
CA GLN A 164 -6.53 14.56 -2.68
C GLN A 164 -5.36 14.62 -1.71
N PHE A 165 -5.38 13.72 -0.76
CA PHE A 165 -4.23 13.34 0.04
C PHE A 165 -3.51 12.20 -0.68
N CYS A 166 -2.29 12.46 -1.12
CA CYS A 166 -1.47 11.50 -1.84
C CYS A 166 -0.28 11.11 -0.98
N PHE A 167 0.02 9.83 -0.89
CA PHE A 167 1.17 9.38 -0.11
C PHE A 167 1.83 8.15 -0.74
N TYR A 168 3.16 8.14 -0.67
CA TYR A 168 3.95 6.96 -0.98
C TYR A 168 4.06 6.08 0.25
N TYR A 169 3.81 4.81 0.09
CA TYR A 169 3.83 3.85 1.18
C TYR A 169 4.55 2.56 0.81
N LEU A 170 5.04 1.88 1.82
CA LEU A 170 5.54 0.53 1.72
C LEU A 170 4.37 -0.44 1.86
N ALA A 171 4.12 -1.22 0.82
CA ALA A 171 3.10 -2.25 0.88
C ALA A 171 3.61 -3.48 1.63
N LYS A 172 2.72 -4.17 2.35
CA LYS A 172 2.99 -5.51 2.87
C LYS A 172 3.13 -6.49 1.71
N ILE A 173 4.04 -7.46 1.81
CA ILE A 173 4.07 -8.58 0.86
C ILE A 173 2.86 -9.46 1.17
N GLN A 174 2.09 -9.79 0.15
CA GLN A 174 0.98 -10.74 0.28
C GLN A 174 1.54 -12.12 0.65
N ASP A 175 0.79 -12.83 1.48
CA ASP A 175 1.08 -14.21 1.77
C ASP A 175 0.96 -15.07 0.49
N VAL A 176 1.81 -16.08 0.41
CA VAL A 176 1.64 -17.15 -0.57
C VAL A 176 0.33 -17.85 -0.25
N GLY A 177 -0.69 -17.60 -1.06
CA GLY A 177 -2.06 -18.05 -0.82
C GLY A 177 -2.17 -19.54 -0.54
N SER A 178 -3.21 -19.94 0.18
CA SER A 178 -3.59 -21.35 0.25
C SER A 178 -4.06 -21.83 -1.13
N TYR A 179 -3.66 -23.02 -1.53
CA TYR A 179 -4.23 -23.67 -2.70
C TYR A 179 -5.75 -23.78 -2.51
N SER A 180 -6.49 -22.94 -3.20
CA SER A 180 -7.93 -23.06 -3.30
C SER A 180 -8.20 -23.81 -4.60
N ASN A 181 -8.76 -25.00 -4.47
CA ASN A 181 -9.16 -25.84 -5.61
C ASN A 181 -10.50 -25.34 -6.20
N THR A 182 -10.70 -24.04 -6.19
CA THR A 182 -11.79 -23.39 -6.91
C THR A 182 -11.24 -22.94 -8.25
N SER A 183 -11.47 -23.78 -9.24
CA SER A 183 -11.46 -23.37 -10.64
C SER A 183 -12.54 -22.29 -10.81
N ASP A 184 -12.13 -21.05 -10.95
CA ASP A 184 -12.88 -20.00 -11.63
C ASP A 184 -12.10 -19.56 -12.87
#